data_4468352ccef47895e2d2a249f666176d
#
_entry.id   4468352ccef47895e2d2a249f666176d
#
_cell.length_a   1.000
_cell.length_b   1.000
_cell.length_c   1.000
_cell.angle_alpha   90.00
_cell.angle_beta   90.00
_cell.angle_gamma   90.00
#
_symmetry.space_group_name_H-M   'P 1'
#
loop_
_entity.id
_entity.type
_entity.pdbx_description
1 polymer ?
#
loop_
_entity_poly.entity_id
_entity_poly.type
_entity_poly.pdbx_seq_one_letter_code
_entity_poly.pdbx_strand_id
1 'polypeptide(L)'
;MEPLKKVYDAYTGNLIPKNVFELINKRFSLVLEGISRIERASGITFPIRYVEPSIVLSSTTNSFEYGILFARTIPIFSENSIQIIIQISAPLVAFGLKGTIHAILAHEFLHYLELVSRLSKMNIISDEISGNLFENVYSDSTRLLEPQSVFDDKTLLQHIIKRFPSGFRDYKLEDKVLNFWIEKNLPTSKITLDTNIVKLNAESLSKLQINSALVKKLEQIQIKNSRIRKRKIY
;
A
#
# COMPACT_ATOMS: atom_id res chain seq x y z
N MET A 1 -14.75 6.55 -6.09
CA MET A 1 -14.37 5.42 -6.99
C MET A 1 -14.88 4.13 -6.37
N GLU A 2 -15.62 3.33 -7.12
CA GLU A 2 -16.08 2.01 -6.66
C GLU A 2 -14.87 1.05 -6.57
N PRO A 3 -14.62 0.41 -5.42
CA PRO A 3 -13.39 -0.34 -5.20
C PRO A 3 -13.17 -1.54 -6.14
N LEU A 4 -14.23 -2.17 -6.62
CA LEU A 4 -14.17 -3.36 -7.49
C LEU A 4 -14.44 -3.06 -8.98
N LYS A 5 -14.63 -1.79 -9.34
CA LYS A 5 -14.98 -1.42 -10.74
C LYS A 5 -13.99 -1.98 -11.76
N LYS A 6 -12.68 -1.82 -11.54
CA LYS A 6 -11.65 -2.34 -12.45
C LYS A 6 -11.66 -3.88 -12.58
N VAL A 7 -11.99 -4.57 -11.49
CA VAL A 7 -12.13 -6.05 -11.49
C VAL A 7 -13.35 -6.46 -12.30
N TYR A 8 -14.45 -5.74 -12.18
CA TYR A 8 -15.64 -5.93 -12.99
C TYR A 8 -15.37 -5.65 -14.48
N ASP A 9 -14.70 -4.55 -14.79
CA ASP A 9 -14.32 -4.19 -16.15
C ASP A 9 -13.39 -5.26 -16.78
N ALA A 10 -12.45 -5.81 -16.00
CA ALA A 10 -11.57 -6.91 -16.44
C ALA A 10 -12.35 -8.22 -16.68
N TYR A 11 -13.34 -8.51 -15.86
CA TYR A 11 -14.24 -9.66 -16.07
C TYR A 11 -15.08 -9.50 -17.35
N THR A 12 -15.72 -8.35 -17.54
CA THR A 12 -16.54 -8.07 -18.74
C THR A 12 -15.69 -8.02 -20.01
N GLY A 13 -14.42 -7.60 -19.89
CA GLY A 13 -13.43 -7.64 -20.97
C GLY A 13 -12.77 -9.01 -21.19
N ASN A 14 -13.23 -10.08 -20.52
CA ASN A 14 -12.66 -11.44 -20.60
C ASN A 14 -11.18 -11.56 -20.20
N LEU A 15 -10.66 -10.60 -19.44
CA LEU A 15 -9.27 -10.65 -18.93
C LEU A 15 -9.16 -11.57 -17.70
N ILE A 16 -10.23 -11.70 -16.91
CA ILE A 16 -10.31 -12.65 -15.81
C ILE A 16 -11.55 -13.53 -15.95
N PRO A 17 -11.46 -14.84 -15.63
CA PRO A 17 -12.58 -15.74 -15.75
C PRO A 17 -13.61 -15.53 -14.62
N LYS A 18 -14.85 -15.95 -14.85
CA LYS A 18 -15.99 -15.77 -13.94
C LYS A 18 -15.72 -16.27 -12.52
N ASN A 19 -15.13 -17.44 -12.38
CA ASN A 19 -14.83 -18.03 -11.08
C ASN A 19 -13.82 -17.20 -10.26
N VAL A 20 -12.85 -16.53 -10.91
CA VAL A 20 -11.90 -15.64 -10.27
C VAL A 20 -12.60 -14.35 -9.84
N PHE A 21 -13.44 -13.77 -10.71
CA PHE A 21 -14.25 -12.60 -10.38
C PHE A 21 -15.16 -12.86 -9.16
N GLU A 22 -15.91 -13.97 -9.16
CA GLU A 22 -16.78 -14.35 -8.05
C GLU A 22 -16.01 -14.57 -6.75
N LEU A 23 -14.82 -15.18 -6.84
CA LEU A 23 -13.95 -15.39 -5.69
C LEU A 23 -13.49 -14.05 -5.08
N ILE A 24 -13.04 -13.11 -5.91
CA ILE A 24 -12.62 -11.78 -5.48
C ILE A 24 -13.79 -11.06 -4.81
N ASN A 25 -14.96 -11.03 -5.48
CA ASN A 25 -16.14 -10.36 -4.97
C ASN A 25 -16.59 -10.92 -3.61
N LYS A 26 -16.66 -12.23 -3.49
CA LYS A 26 -17.00 -12.91 -2.22
C LYS A 26 -16.04 -12.56 -1.09
N ARG A 27 -14.75 -12.49 -1.38
CA ARG A 27 -13.70 -12.30 -0.37
C ARG A 27 -13.34 -10.84 -0.09
N PHE A 28 -13.88 -9.91 -0.86
CA PHE A 28 -13.64 -8.48 -0.64
C PHE A 28 -14.11 -8.00 0.75
N SER A 29 -15.07 -8.68 1.35
CA SER A 29 -15.47 -8.45 2.75
C SER A 29 -14.30 -8.51 3.73
N LEU A 30 -13.27 -9.35 3.50
CA LEU A 30 -12.07 -9.42 4.33
C LEU A 30 -11.21 -8.15 4.22
N VAL A 31 -11.21 -7.49 3.06
CA VAL A 31 -10.56 -6.20 2.87
C VAL A 31 -11.28 -5.12 3.66
N LEU A 32 -12.61 -5.07 3.57
CA LEU A 32 -13.43 -4.10 4.32
C LEU A 32 -13.29 -4.28 5.84
N GLU A 33 -13.23 -5.52 6.29
CA GLU A 33 -13.00 -5.83 7.70
C GLU A 33 -11.60 -5.36 8.15
N GLY A 34 -10.58 -5.58 7.33
CA GLY A 34 -9.22 -5.09 7.58
C GLY A 34 -9.17 -3.56 7.67
N ILE A 35 -9.82 -2.87 6.75
CA ILE A 35 -9.92 -1.40 6.74
C ILE A 35 -10.60 -0.90 8.02
N SER A 36 -11.77 -1.42 8.36
CA SER A 36 -12.48 -1.03 9.59
C SER A 36 -11.67 -1.29 10.86
N ARG A 37 -10.85 -2.34 10.84
CA ARG A 37 -9.93 -2.65 11.93
C ARG A 37 -8.81 -1.62 12.04
N ILE A 38 -8.19 -1.24 10.91
CA ILE A 38 -7.12 -0.24 10.83
C ILE A 38 -7.65 1.13 11.29
N GLU A 39 -8.83 1.53 10.84
CA GLU A 39 -9.47 2.78 11.24
C GLU A 39 -9.74 2.84 12.76
N ARG A 40 -10.26 1.77 13.34
CA ARG A 40 -10.45 1.66 14.79
C ARG A 40 -9.13 1.70 15.55
N ALA A 41 -8.13 0.96 15.10
CA ALA A 41 -6.83 0.85 15.78
C ALA A 41 -5.97 2.11 15.68
N SER A 42 -6.14 2.91 14.62
CA SER A 42 -5.41 4.17 14.41
C SER A 42 -6.23 5.40 14.76
N GLY A 43 -7.56 5.28 14.70
CA GLY A 43 -8.53 6.37 14.74
C GLY A 43 -8.38 7.33 13.55
N ILE A 44 -7.83 6.90 12.42
CA ILE A 44 -7.66 7.66 11.18
C ILE A 44 -8.42 6.95 10.07
N THR A 45 -9.15 7.71 9.26
CA THR A 45 -9.87 7.18 8.10
C THR A 45 -8.90 6.62 7.06
N PHE A 46 -9.20 5.44 6.57
CA PHE A 46 -8.41 4.78 5.53
C PHE A 46 -8.55 5.54 4.20
N PRO A 47 -7.46 5.73 3.43
CA PRO A 47 -7.51 6.48 2.17
C PRO A 47 -8.37 5.79 1.11
N ILE A 48 -8.56 6.49 -0.02
CA ILE A 48 -9.19 5.92 -1.20
C ILE A 48 -8.43 4.66 -1.63
N ARG A 49 -9.18 3.63 -2.00
CA ARG A 49 -8.63 2.33 -2.39
C ARG A 49 -9.41 1.74 -3.56
N TYR A 50 -8.73 0.90 -4.32
CA TYR A 50 -9.35 0.08 -5.34
C TYR A 50 -8.57 -1.23 -5.51
N VAL A 51 -9.25 -2.23 -6.07
CA VAL A 51 -8.63 -3.51 -6.42
C VAL A 51 -8.19 -3.46 -7.88
N GLU A 52 -6.89 -3.67 -8.10
CA GLU A 52 -6.30 -3.79 -9.42
C GLU A 52 -6.43 -5.24 -9.90
N PRO A 53 -7.00 -5.50 -11.07
CA PRO A 53 -7.17 -6.85 -11.59
C PRO A 53 -5.84 -7.55 -11.90
N SER A 54 -4.76 -6.79 -12.13
CA SER A 54 -3.44 -7.34 -12.38
C SER A 54 -2.62 -7.50 -11.11
N ILE A 55 -1.66 -8.43 -11.14
CA ILE A 55 -0.56 -8.44 -10.18
C ILE A 55 0.58 -7.59 -10.70
N VAL A 56 1.21 -6.86 -9.79
CA VAL A 56 2.36 -6.04 -10.11
C VAL A 56 3.63 -6.79 -9.76
N LEU A 57 4.51 -6.96 -10.76
CA LEU A 57 5.83 -7.53 -10.60
C LEU A 57 6.87 -6.41 -10.63
N SER A 58 7.66 -6.28 -9.57
CA SER A 58 8.80 -5.37 -9.55
C SER A 58 10.07 -6.13 -9.92
N SER A 59 10.82 -5.63 -10.90
CA SER A 59 12.18 -6.12 -11.16
C SER A 59 13.17 -5.28 -10.37
N THR A 60 14.00 -5.91 -9.55
CA THR A 60 15.20 -5.28 -9.03
C THR A 60 16.30 -5.39 -10.10
N THR A 61 17.04 -4.31 -10.31
CA THR A 61 18.05 -4.20 -11.39
C THR A 61 19.18 -5.23 -11.33
N ASN A 62 19.31 -5.97 -10.23
CA ASN A 62 20.45 -6.88 -9.98
C ASN A 62 20.07 -8.34 -9.73
N SER A 63 18.81 -8.72 -9.80
CA SER A 63 18.40 -10.12 -9.70
C SER A 63 17.25 -10.41 -10.66
N PHE A 64 17.28 -11.59 -11.28
CA PHE A 64 16.16 -12.10 -12.09
C PHE A 64 14.95 -12.51 -11.26
N GLU A 65 14.97 -12.25 -9.93
CA GLU A 65 13.86 -12.51 -9.03
C GLU A 65 12.88 -11.34 -9.07
N TYR A 66 11.67 -11.62 -9.53
CA TYR A 66 10.57 -10.68 -9.51
C TYR A 66 9.95 -10.63 -8.11
N GLY A 67 9.97 -9.47 -7.46
CA GLY A 67 9.16 -9.24 -6.27
C GLY A 67 7.68 -9.09 -6.65
N ILE A 68 6.80 -9.76 -5.92
CA ILE A 68 5.35 -9.62 -6.08
C ILE A 68 4.87 -8.50 -5.16
N LEU A 69 4.26 -7.46 -5.75
CA LEU A 69 3.62 -6.39 -4.99
C LEU A 69 2.13 -6.69 -4.80
N PHE A 70 1.76 -7.07 -3.59
CA PHE A 70 0.38 -7.40 -3.23
C PHE A 70 -0.51 -6.19 -3.00
N ALA A 71 0.07 -5.08 -2.60
CA ALA A 71 -0.56 -3.78 -2.53
C ALA A 71 0.52 -2.70 -2.67
N ARG A 72 0.10 -1.46 -2.95
CA ARG A 72 1.01 -0.31 -2.98
C ARG A 72 0.26 0.98 -2.72
N THR A 73 0.95 1.92 -2.08
CA THR A 73 0.48 3.29 -1.88
C THR A 73 1.02 4.15 -3.02
N ILE A 74 0.13 4.76 -3.80
CA ILE A 74 0.49 5.56 -4.97
C ILE A 74 -0.19 6.93 -4.96
N PRO A 75 0.48 8.00 -5.41
CA PRO A 75 -0.18 9.26 -5.70
C PRO A 75 -0.86 9.16 -7.07
N ILE A 76 -2.05 9.73 -7.16
CA ILE A 76 -2.74 9.98 -8.42
C ILE A 76 -2.86 11.47 -8.60
N PHE A 77 -2.50 11.92 -9.79
CA PHE A 77 -2.65 13.31 -10.20
C PHE A 77 -3.93 13.46 -11.02
N SER A 78 -4.75 14.40 -10.62
CA SER A 78 -5.80 14.98 -11.45
C SER A 78 -5.45 16.44 -11.73
N GLU A 79 -6.08 17.05 -12.72
CA GLU A 79 -5.78 18.40 -13.19
C GLU A 79 -5.64 19.45 -12.05
N ASN A 80 -6.34 19.24 -10.93
CA ASN A 80 -6.38 20.19 -9.81
C ASN A 80 -6.09 19.59 -8.43
N SER A 81 -5.74 18.31 -8.32
CA SER A 81 -5.51 17.70 -7.02
C SER A 81 -4.55 16.51 -7.06
N ILE A 82 -3.87 16.29 -5.95
CA ILE A 82 -3.10 15.07 -5.70
C ILE A 82 -3.88 14.23 -4.71
N GLN A 83 -4.16 12.99 -5.06
CA GLN A 83 -4.77 12.02 -4.17
C GLN A 83 -3.80 10.87 -3.92
N ILE A 84 -3.62 10.52 -2.67
CA ILE A 84 -2.85 9.34 -2.29
C ILE A 84 -3.84 8.21 -2.10
N ILE A 85 -3.64 7.13 -2.84
CA ILE A 85 -4.54 5.98 -2.82
C ILE A 85 -3.79 4.70 -2.49
N ILE A 86 -4.52 3.69 -2.03
CA ILE A 86 -3.99 2.33 -1.85
C ILE A 86 -4.56 1.43 -2.94
N GLN A 87 -3.68 0.92 -3.79
CA GLN A 87 -3.98 -0.08 -4.79
C GLN A 87 -3.78 -1.46 -4.18
N ILE A 88 -4.77 -2.34 -4.30
CA ILE A 88 -4.77 -3.70 -3.75
C ILE A 88 -4.79 -4.67 -4.93
N SER A 89 -3.90 -5.66 -4.98
CA SER A 89 -3.92 -6.64 -6.06
C SER A 89 -5.08 -7.63 -5.91
N ALA A 90 -5.73 -7.99 -7.02
CA ALA A 90 -6.79 -8.98 -7.04
C ALA A 90 -6.34 -10.35 -6.49
N PRO A 91 -5.11 -10.86 -6.79
CA PRO A 91 -4.60 -12.11 -6.18
C PRO A 91 -4.52 -12.07 -4.65
N LEU A 92 -4.18 -10.92 -4.04
CA LEU A 92 -4.23 -10.79 -2.59
C LEU A 92 -5.64 -11.04 -2.05
N VAL A 93 -6.64 -10.43 -2.68
CA VAL A 93 -8.04 -10.60 -2.27
C VAL A 93 -8.49 -12.04 -2.48
N ALA A 94 -8.14 -12.65 -3.63
CA ALA A 94 -8.52 -14.01 -3.99
C ALA A 94 -7.90 -15.08 -3.08
N PHE A 95 -6.63 -14.95 -2.72
CA PHE A 95 -5.86 -16.03 -2.10
C PHE A 95 -5.30 -15.71 -0.72
N GLY A 96 -5.20 -14.43 -0.34
CA GLY A 96 -4.65 -14.01 0.95
C GLY A 96 -5.46 -14.55 2.14
N LEU A 97 -4.78 -15.00 3.18
CA LEU A 97 -5.43 -15.26 4.45
C LEU A 97 -5.87 -13.94 5.09
N LYS A 98 -6.91 -13.95 5.91
CA LYS A 98 -7.42 -12.77 6.63
C LYS A 98 -6.30 -11.98 7.32
N GLY A 99 -5.44 -12.64 8.10
CA GLY A 99 -4.33 -11.99 8.79
C GLY A 99 -3.28 -11.41 7.85
N THR A 100 -3.05 -12.03 6.67
CA THR A 100 -2.14 -11.53 5.64
C THR A 100 -2.73 -10.28 4.96
N ILE A 101 -4.01 -10.30 4.58
CA ILE A 101 -4.71 -9.13 4.01
C ILE A 101 -4.64 -7.95 4.99
N HIS A 102 -4.98 -8.17 6.27
CA HIS A 102 -4.95 -7.10 7.28
C HIS A 102 -3.54 -6.56 7.51
N ALA A 103 -2.51 -7.42 7.52
CA ALA A 103 -1.12 -7.00 7.69
C ALA A 103 -0.64 -6.14 6.51
N ILE A 104 -0.93 -6.56 5.26
CA ILE A 104 -0.56 -5.81 4.06
C ILE A 104 -1.28 -4.45 4.02
N LEU A 105 -2.59 -4.42 4.27
CA LEU A 105 -3.33 -3.16 4.33
C LEU A 105 -2.78 -2.21 5.40
N ALA A 106 -2.43 -2.73 6.57
CA ALA A 106 -1.84 -1.93 7.64
C ALA A 106 -0.44 -1.42 7.27
N HIS A 107 0.38 -2.23 6.58
CA HIS A 107 1.69 -1.82 6.09
C HIS A 107 1.57 -0.69 5.05
N GLU A 108 0.69 -0.82 4.06
CA GLU A 108 0.42 0.24 3.09
C GLU A 108 -0.16 1.51 3.74
N PHE A 109 -0.94 1.34 4.80
CA PHE A 109 -1.43 2.48 5.57
C PHE A 109 -0.30 3.23 6.30
N LEU A 110 0.75 2.55 6.77
CA LEU A 110 1.95 3.21 7.30
C LEU A 110 2.68 4.01 6.21
N HIS A 111 2.81 3.47 5.00
CA HIS A 111 3.36 4.21 3.85
C HIS A 111 2.51 5.44 3.52
N TYR A 112 1.19 5.31 3.51
CA TYR A 112 0.27 6.44 3.32
C TYR A 112 0.51 7.55 4.36
N LEU A 113 0.57 7.20 5.65
CA LEU A 113 0.79 8.17 6.71
C LEU A 113 2.16 8.85 6.62
N GLU A 114 3.21 8.11 6.28
CA GLU A 114 4.56 8.66 6.08
C GLU A 114 4.57 9.64 4.90
N LEU A 115 3.95 9.26 3.77
CA LEU A 115 3.87 10.11 2.60
C LEU A 115 3.10 11.41 2.88
N VAL A 116 1.91 11.31 3.52
CA VAL A 116 1.14 12.50 3.92
C VAL A 116 1.94 13.38 4.89
N SER A 117 2.67 12.78 5.82
CA SER A 117 3.50 13.53 6.77
C SER A 117 4.62 14.32 6.08
N ARG A 118 5.26 13.74 5.07
CA ARG A 118 6.31 14.43 4.28
C ARG A 118 5.73 15.55 3.45
N LEU A 119 4.61 15.28 2.78
CA LEU A 119 3.91 16.29 1.98
C LEU A 119 3.44 17.46 2.84
N SER A 120 2.92 17.22 4.05
CA SER A 120 2.43 18.28 4.95
C SER A 120 3.54 19.20 5.47
N LYS A 121 4.78 18.73 5.54
CA LYS A 121 5.92 19.50 6.03
C LYS A 121 6.64 20.28 4.94
N MET A 122 6.15 20.22 3.68
CA MET A 122 6.85 20.76 2.51
C MET A 122 8.35 20.39 2.45
N ASN A 123 8.73 19.25 3.05
CA ASN A 123 10.09 18.72 2.99
C ASN A 123 10.46 18.20 1.60
N ILE A 124 9.76 18.67 0.58
CA ILE A 124 9.92 18.35 -0.83
C ILE A 124 10.47 19.60 -1.50
N ILE A 125 11.78 19.81 -1.38
CA ILE A 125 12.40 21.08 -1.82
C ILE A 125 13.19 20.94 -3.12
N SER A 126 13.27 19.78 -3.76
CA SER A 126 13.97 19.70 -5.05
C SER A 126 13.35 18.70 -6.02
N ASP A 127 13.56 18.96 -7.32
CA ASP A 127 13.11 18.08 -8.42
C ASP A 127 13.73 16.67 -8.35
N GLU A 128 14.88 16.51 -7.67
CA GLU A 128 15.50 15.22 -7.39
C GLU A 128 14.72 14.37 -6.36
N ILE A 129 13.88 14.99 -5.54
CA ILE A 129 13.14 14.30 -4.48
C ILE A 129 11.94 13.55 -5.06
N SER A 130 11.40 13.97 -6.19
CA SER A 130 10.17 13.39 -6.74
C SER A 130 10.33 11.92 -7.17
N GLY A 131 11.44 11.55 -7.82
CA GLY A 131 11.76 10.16 -8.14
C GLY A 131 12.12 9.34 -6.89
N ASN A 132 13.01 9.90 -6.08
CA ASN A 132 13.51 9.22 -4.88
C ASN A 132 12.51 9.17 -3.71
N LEU A 133 11.48 10.02 -3.67
CA LEU A 133 10.50 10.00 -2.58
C LEU A 133 9.75 8.68 -2.52
N PHE A 134 9.32 8.16 -3.67
CA PHE A 134 8.58 6.92 -3.76
C PHE A 134 9.49 5.71 -3.64
N GLU A 135 10.65 5.70 -4.28
CA GLU A 135 11.65 4.64 -4.11
C GLU A 135 12.13 4.54 -2.67
N ASN A 136 12.43 5.66 -2.02
CA ASN A 136 12.88 5.67 -0.63
C ASN A 136 11.79 5.28 0.37
N VAL A 137 10.52 5.53 0.09
CA VAL A 137 9.40 5.05 0.93
C VAL A 137 9.25 3.54 0.81
N TYR A 138 9.47 2.96 -0.38
CA TYR A 138 9.37 1.52 -0.60
C TYR A 138 10.65 0.75 -0.23
N SER A 139 11.84 1.32 -0.46
CA SER A 139 13.11 0.63 -0.23
C SER A 139 13.62 0.76 1.22
N ASP A 140 13.24 1.81 1.93
CA ASP A 140 13.78 2.10 3.26
C ASP A 140 12.77 1.81 4.38
N SER A 141 12.68 0.54 4.75
CA SER A 141 11.88 0.09 5.91
C SER A 141 12.27 0.79 7.22
N THR A 142 13.48 1.38 7.28
CA THR A 142 13.97 2.10 8.48
C THR A 142 13.28 3.44 8.68
N ARG A 143 12.65 3.99 7.65
CA ARG A 143 11.94 5.28 7.69
C ARG A 143 10.46 5.16 8.02
N LEU A 144 9.87 3.97 7.86
CA LEU A 144 8.46 3.76 8.19
C LEU A 144 8.18 4.04 9.67
N LEU A 145 6.98 4.55 9.93
CA LEU A 145 6.47 4.67 11.30
C LEU A 145 6.43 3.29 11.96
N GLU A 146 6.87 3.23 13.21
CA GLU A 146 6.73 2.01 14.02
C GLU A 146 5.25 1.65 14.16
N PRO A 147 4.81 0.45 13.82
CA PRO A 147 3.40 0.07 13.88
C PRO A 147 2.75 0.36 15.23
N GLN A 148 3.50 0.18 16.34
CA GLN A 148 3.04 0.46 17.69
C GLN A 148 2.80 1.95 17.97
N SER A 149 3.35 2.85 17.15
CA SER A 149 3.08 4.29 17.26
C SER A 149 1.71 4.64 16.69
N VAL A 150 1.19 3.84 15.75
CA VAL A 150 -0.02 4.08 14.98
C VAL A 150 -1.19 3.24 15.48
N PHE A 151 -0.98 1.93 15.67
CA PHE A 151 -2.05 0.99 15.95
C PHE A 151 -2.13 0.62 17.43
N ASP A 152 -3.34 0.69 17.99
CA ASP A 152 -3.68 0.17 19.32
C ASP A 152 -4.47 -1.16 19.20
N ASP A 153 -3.87 -2.13 18.50
CA ASP A 153 -4.43 -3.48 18.31
C ASP A 153 -3.30 -4.51 18.32
N LYS A 154 -3.18 -5.22 19.44
CA LYS A 154 -2.10 -6.21 19.65
C LYS A 154 -2.08 -7.32 18.60
N THR A 155 -3.25 -7.81 18.19
CA THR A 155 -3.33 -8.87 17.19
C THR A 155 -2.95 -8.37 15.80
N LEU A 156 -3.35 -7.14 15.43
CA LEU A 156 -2.92 -6.50 14.18
C LEU A 156 -1.40 -6.33 14.15
N LEU A 157 -0.82 -5.86 15.25
CA LEU A 157 0.64 -5.73 15.40
C LEU A 157 1.35 -7.08 15.24
N GLN A 158 0.83 -8.16 15.83
CA GLN A 158 1.37 -9.50 15.63
C GLN A 158 1.30 -9.97 14.17
N HIS A 159 0.21 -9.67 13.46
CA HIS A 159 0.09 -9.98 12.04
C HIS A 159 1.12 -9.22 11.20
N ILE A 160 1.36 -7.93 11.49
CA ILE A 160 2.38 -7.13 10.80
C ILE A 160 3.77 -7.71 11.06
N ILE A 161 4.16 -7.92 12.31
CA ILE A 161 5.48 -8.47 12.69
C ILE A 161 5.73 -9.82 12.02
N LYS A 162 4.71 -10.69 11.99
CA LYS A 162 4.82 -12.01 11.37
C LYS A 162 5.01 -11.95 9.85
N ARG A 163 4.42 -10.97 9.16
CA ARG A 163 4.45 -10.87 7.70
C ARG A 163 5.55 -9.96 7.16
N PHE A 164 6.06 -9.07 8.00
CA PHE A 164 7.09 -8.10 7.63
C PHE A 164 8.27 -8.13 8.64
N PRO A 165 8.97 -9.27 8.79
CA PRO A 165 10.15 -9.32 9.68
C PRO A 165 11.34 -8.50 9.15
N SER A 166 11.58 -8.56 7.83
CA SER A 166 12.60 -7.80 7.10
C SER A 166 12.19 -7.67 5.61
N GLY A 167 10.94 -7.32 5.37
CA GLY A 167 10.24 -7.38 4.09
C GLY A 167 9.06 -8.34 4.18
N PHE A 168 8.21 -8.31 3.15
CA PHE A 168 7.03 -9.18 3.13
C PHE A 168 7.44 -10.66 3.00
N ARG A 169 6.78 -11.55 3.78
CA ARG A 169 6.99 -13.01 3.73
C ARG A 169 5.67 -13.74 3.93
N ASP A 170 5.15 -14.32 2.88
CA ASP A 170 4.07 -15.31 2.90
C ASP A 170 4.20 -16.28 1.73
N TYR A 171 5.12 -17.25 1.85
CA TYR A 171 5.40 -18.24 0.79
C TYR A 171 4.16 -18.96 0.28
N LYS A 172 3.17 -19.24 1.17
CA LYS A 172 1.92 -19.90 0.75
C LYS A 172 1.07 -19.02 -0.17
N LEU A 173 1.10 -17.71 0.04
CA LEU A 173 0.42 -16.77 -0.85
C LEU A 173 1.18 -16.63 -2.16
N GLU A 174 2.52 -16.51 -2.10
CA GLU A 174 3.39 -16.41 -3.26
C GLU A 174 3.24 -17.65 -4.17
N ASP A 175 3.32 -18.86 -3.62
CA ASP A 175 3.10 -20.11 -4.37
C ASP A 175 1.73 -20.16 -5.04
N LYS A 176 0.67 -19.76 -4.33
CA LYS A 176 -0.67 -19.68 -4.92
C LYS A 176 -0.76 -18.70 -6.06
N VAL A 177 -0.09 -17.57 -5.95
CA VAL A 177 -0.08 -16.57 -7.01
C VAL A 177 0.71 -17.06 -8.21
N LEU A 178 1.86 -17.70 -8.00
CA LEU A 178 2.62 -18.30 -9.09
C LEU A 178 1.78 -19.36 -9.83
N ASN A 179 1.23 -20.33 -9.11
CA ASN A 179 0.54 -21.49 -9.69
C ASN A 179 -0.87 -21.17 -10.23
N PHE A 180 -1.60 -20.26 -9.60
CA PHE A 180 -3.00 -19.99 -9.96
C PHE A 180 -3.24 -18.65 -10.63
N TRP A 181 -2.25 -17.79 -10.70
CA TRP A 181 -2.39 -16.51 -11.36
C TRP A 181 -1.44 -16.38 -12.55
N ILE A 182 -0.13 -16.55 -12.32
CA ILE A 182 0.88 -16.34 -13.35
C ILE A 182 0.87 -17.48 -14.36
N GLU A 183 0.87 -18.74 -13.92
CA GLU A 183 0.83 -19.91 -14.86
C GLU A 183 -0.45 -19.96 -15.71
N LYS A 184 -1.56 -19.42 -15.21
CA LYS A 184 -2.82 -19.32 -15.96
C LYS A 184 -2.91 -18.07 -16.84
N ASN A 185 -1.83 -17.33 -16.99
CA ASN A 185 -1.76 -16.11 -17.80
C ASN A 185 -2.83 -15.08 -17.43
N LEU A 186 -3.19 -14.99 -16.13
CA LEU A 186 -4.06 -13.93 -15.64
C LEU A 186 -3.30 -12.59 -15.62
N PRO A 187 -4.00 -11.44 -15.60
CA PRO A 187 -3.38 -10.14 -15.80
C PRO A 187 -2.17 -9.88 -14.89
N THR A 188 -1.05 -9.54 -15.51
CA THR A 188 0.18 -9.13 -14.84
C THR A 188 0.64 -7.79 -15.39
N SER A 189 1.19 -6.93 -14.54
CA SER A 189 1.86 -5.70 -14.95
C SER A 189 3.28 -5.70 -14.38
N LYS A 190 4.25 -5.25 -15.20
CA LYS A 190 5.63 -5.10 -14.75
C LYS A 190 5.88 -3.63 -14.45
N ILE A 191 6.53 -3.35 -13.33
CA ILE A 191 7.06 -2.03 -13.02
C ILE A 191 8.57 -2.12 -13.22
N THR A 192 9.07 -1.35 -14.19
CA THR A 192 10.49 -1.04 -14.27
C THR A 192 10.75 0.24 -13.48
N LEU A 193 11.87 0.34 -12.79
CA LEU A 193 12.25 1.51 -11.98
C LEU A 193 12.16 2.83 -12.77
N ASP A 194 12.36 2.79 -14.08
CA ASP A 194 12.36 3.97 -14.97
C ASP A 194 10.96 4.54 -15.29
N THR A 195 9.90 3.76 -15.09
CA THR A 195 8.52 4.17 -15.49
C THR A 195 7.73 4.86 -14.39
N ASN A 196 8.26 4.93 -13.16
CA ASN A 196 7.54 5.46 -12.01
C ASN A 196 8.05 6.81 -11.49
N ILE A 197 8.80 7.56 -12.29
CA ILE A 197 9.17 8.93 -11.94
C ILE A 197 7.92 9.80 -12.09
N VAL A 198 7.19 9.94 -11.01
CA VAL A 198 6.10 10.91 -10.92
C VAL A 198 6.75 12.28 -10.65
N LYS A 199 6.88 13.09 -11.69
CA LYS A 199 7.32 14.48 -11.54
C LYS A 199 6.24 15.28 -10.84
N LEU A 200 6.46 15.58 -9.57
CA LEU A 200 5.66 16.54 -8.80
C LEU A 200 6.18 17.94 -9.11
N ASN A 201 5.43 18.72 -9.85
CA ASN A 201 5.76 20.14 -9.99
C ASN A 201 5.27 20.92 -8.74
N ALA A 202 5.92 22.06 -8.46
CA ALA A 202 5.59 22.89 -7.31
C ALA A 202 4.13 23.40 -7.33
N GLU A 203 3.56 23.58 -8.50
CA GLU A 203 2.16 23.98 -8.67
C GLU A 203 1.18 22.88 -8.22
N SER A 204 1.45 21.61 -8.53
CA SER A 204 0.66 20.48 -8.06
C SER A 204 0.72 20.32 -6.55
N LEU A 205 1.89 20.58 -5.95
CA LEU A 205 2.09 20.54 -4.50
C LEU A 205 1.33 21.66 -3.78
N SER A 206 1.27 22.86 -4.36
CA SER A 206 0.54 24.00 -3.77
C SER A 206 -0.98 23.75 -3.71
N LYS A 207 -1.50 22.85 -4.54
CA LYS A 207 -2.93 22.45 -4.59
C LYS A 207 -3.27 21.29 -3.66
N LEU A 208 -2.27 20.72 -2.95
CA LEU A 208 -2.50 19.60 -2.05
C LEU A 208 -3.27 20.07 -0.80
N GLN A 209 -4.52 19.66 -0.70
CA GLN A 209 -5.33 19.91 0.50
C GLN A 209 -5.18 18.74 1.47
N ILE A 210 -4.41 18.93 2.54
CA ILE A 210 -4.28 17.96 3.61
C ILE A 210 -5.20 18.40 4.76
N ASN A 211 -6.03 17.46 5.24
CA ASN A 211 -6.92 17.70 6.38
C ASN A 211 -6.10 18.07 7.63
N SER A 212 -6.36 19.25 8.20
CA SER A 212 -5.63 19.76 9.37
C SER A 212 -5.76 18.85 10.61
N ALA A 213 -6.89 18.15 10.77
CA ALA A 213 -7.06 17.17 11.84
C ALA A 213 -6.14 15.95 11.65
N LEU A 214 -5.93 15.51 10.41
CA LEU A 214 -4.98 14.44 10.09
C LEU A 214 -3.55 14.89 10.40
N VAL A 215 -3.16 16.13 10.03
CA VAL A 215 -1.83 16.67 10.32
C VAL A 215 -1.53 16.67 11.81
N LYS A 216 -2.44 17.23 12.64
CA LYS A 216 -2.30 17.23 14.10
C LYS A 216 -2.12 15.81 14.66
N LYS A 217 -2.86 14.85 14.13
CA LYS A 217 -2.76 13.44 14.57
C LYS A 217 -1.44 12.81 14.16
N LEU A 218 -0.94 13.12 12.96
CA LEU A 218 0.38 12.68 12.50
C LEU A 218 1.52 13.23 13.39
N GLU A 219 1.42 14.48 13.84
CA GLU A 219 2.39 15.06 14.79
C GLU A 219 2.44 14.26 16.10
N GLN A 220 1.28 13.91 16.67
CA GLN A 220 1.20 13.08 17.87
C GLN A 220 1.81 11.69 17.66
N ILE A 221 1.51 11.06 16.51
CA ILE A 221 2.09 9.77 16.12
C ILE A 221 3.61 9.88 16.00
N GLN A 222 4.15 10.93 15.40
CA GLN A 222 5.60 11.12 15.25
C GLN A 222 6.30 11.31 16.60
N ILE A 223 5.70 12.02 17.56
CA ILE A 223 6.23 12.13 18.92
C ILE A 223 6.29 10.75 19.58
N LYS A 224 5.20 9.97 19.47
CA LYS A 224 5.15 8.59 19.99
C LYS A 224 6.19 7.69 19.30
N ASN A 225 6.32 7.78 17.98
CA ASN A 225 7.29 7.05 17.18
C ASN A 225 8.74 7.32 17.63
N SER A 226 9.09 8.59 17.81
CA SER A 226 10.42 8.99 18.27
C SER A 226 10.76 8.43 19.65
N ARG A 227 9.78 8.36 20.57
CA ARG A 227 9.95 7.77 21.90
C ARG A 227 10.19 6.26 21.84
N ILE A 228 9.47 5.55 20.95
CA ILE A 228 9.62 4.11 20.74
C ILE A 228 11.01 3.79 20.18
N ARG A 229 11.44 4.54 19.15
CA ARG A 229 12.76 4.33 18.54
C ARG A 229 13.89 4.58 19.50
N LYS A 230 13.84 5.62 20.34
CA LYS A 230 14.85 5.86 21.38
C LYS A 230 14.98 4.68 22.34
N ARG A 231 13.87 4.02 22.72
CA ARG A 231 13.89 2.86 23.62
C ARG A 231 14.46 1.58 22.99
N LYS A 232 14.53 1.50 21.67
CA LYS A 232 15.12 0.33 20.96
C LYS A 232 16.65 0.45 20.81
N ILE A 233 17.21 1.63 21.00
CA ILE A 233 18.66 1.90 20.84
C ILE A 233 19.40 1.67 22.17
N TYR A 234 18.70 1.66 23.29
CA TYR A 234 19.20 1.35 24.64
C TYR A 234 18.66 -0.01 25.12
#